data_0dc2a01e619ff7709a6b2a692cb62b0e
#
_entry.id   0dc2a01e619ff7709a6b2a692cb62b0e
#
_cell.length_a   1.000
_cell.length_b   1.000
_cell.length_c   1.000
_cell.angle_alpha   90.00
_cell.angle_beta   90.00
_cell.angle_gamma   90.00
#
_symmetry.space_group_name_H-M   'P 1'
#
loop_
_entity.id
_entity.type
_entity.pdbx_description
1 polymer ?
#
loop_
_entity_poly.entity_id
_entity_poly.type
_entity_poly.pdbx_seq_one_letter_code
_entity_poly.pdbx_strand_id
1 'polypeptide(L)'
;MALIDEITKRRTFAVIAHPDAGKTTLTEKLLLFGGAIHVAGAVKSNKIKKGATSDFMEIERQRGISVATSVMGFNYKDVKINILDTPGHEDFAEDTYRTLTAVDSVIIVIDGAKGVEAQTLKLMNVCRMRNTPVMVFINKLDRPCKDPFDLLDEVERELQIRVRPLAFPISSGDTFKGVYNIYEKNLSLFTSDERQTADAATVDFSDITSPELDGYITKQYADQLRENLDLVEAVYDDFDREAYLNGKLAPVFFGSAVNNFGVRELLECFIRIAPSPRPSTTESRAVEPSEAKMTGFVFKIHANMDPNHRDRISFMKICSGTFERNKNYLHVRSGKQLKFSSPTAFMAEKKSVIDFAYPGDIVGLHDTGTFKIGDTFTEGEKLKFTGIPSFSPELFRYIENADPMKFKQLAKGVDQLMDEGVAQLFTSSLNGRKIIGTVGQLQFEVIQYRLEHEYGAKCRWEPISIHKACWIESDNAEQLADFKRRKHANMAVDKHGRDVFLADTSYALALAQENFKDIRFHFTSEF
;
A
#
# COMPACT_ATOMS: atom_id res chain seq x y z
N MET A 1 -18.49 21.25 13.93
CA MET A 1 -17.53 20.39 14.66
C MET A 1 -16.15 21.03 14.57
N ALA A 2 -15.36 20.98 15.64
CA ALA A 2 -14.01 21.52 15.57
C ALA A 2 -13.13 20.62 14.67
N LEU A 3 -12.14 21.18 13.98
CA LEU A 3 -11.21 20.43 13.12
C LEU A 3 -10.59 19.24 13.88
N ILE A 4 -10.26 19.44 15.15
CA ILE A 4 -9.65 18.40 16.00
C ILE A 4 -10.57 17.19 16.20
N ASP A 5 -11.89 17.40 16.30
CA ASP A 5 -12.85 16.30 16.44
C ASP A 5 -12.89 15.44 15.18
N GLU A 6 -12.77 16.07 14.03
CA GLU A 6 -12.72 15.36 12.74
C GLU A 6 -11.40 14.57 12.58
N ILE A 7 -10.25 15.13 13.01
CA ILE A 7 -8.96 14.47 12.99
C ILE A 7 -8.98 13.22 13.87
N THR A 8 -9.49 13.32 15.10
CA THR A 8 -9.48 12.20 16.06
C THR A 8 -10.34 11.03 15.63
N LYS A 9 -11.36 11.26 14.80
CA LYS A 9 -12.26 10.23 14.26
C LYS A 9 -11.71 9.51 13.03
N ARG A 10 -10.51 9.82 12.54
CA ARG A 10 -9.98 9.22 11.30
C ARG A 10 -8.85 8.23 11.57
N ARG A 11 -8.90 7.12 10.81
CA ARG A 11 -7.82 6.12 10.77
C ARG A 11 -7.54 5.79 9.32
N THR A 12 -6.29 5.92 8.90
CA THR A 12 -5.87 5.64 7.53
C THR A 12 -4.72 4.66 7.57
N PHE A 13 -4.91 3.49 6.99
CA PHE A 13 -3.91 2.43 7.03
C PHE A 13 -3.81 1.65 5.72
N ALA A 14 -2.65 1.06 5.49
CA ALA A 14 -2.43 0.10 4.43
C ALA A 14 -2.46 -1.33 4.97
N VAL A 15 -2.93 -2.25 4.14
CA VAL A 15 -2.75 -3.68 4.37
C VAL A 15 -1.66 -4.18 3.45
N ILE A 16 -0.60 -4.75 4.03
CA ILE A 16 0.55 -5.28 3.31
C ILE A 16 0.78 -6.76 3.64
N ALA A 17 1.29 -7.51 2.68
CA ALA A 17 1.55 -8.93 2.86
C ALA A 17 2.45 -9.48 1.76
N HIS A 18 3.04 -10.64 2.00
CA HIS A 18 3.52 -11.50 0.92
C HIS A 18 2.33 -12.02 0.09
N PRO A 19 2.50 -12.31 -1.22
CA PRO A 19 1.44 -12.90 -2.04
C PRO A 19 0.82 -14.13 -1.39
N ASP A 20 -0.49 -14.28 -1.54
CA ASP A 20 -1.28 -15.39 -0.99
C ASP A 20 -1.38 -15.47 0.55
N ALA A 21 -0.84 -14.54 1.34
CA ALA A 21 -1.00 -14.53 2.80
C ALA A 21 -2.46 -14.23 3.25
N GLY A 22 -3.31 -13.79 2.34
CA GLY A 22 -4.74 -13.53 2.60
C GLY A 22 -5.09 -12.06 2.82
N LYS A 23 -4.25 -11.15 2.32
CA LYS A 23 -4.43 -9.70 2.40
C LYS A 23 -5.80 -9.25 1.89
N THR A 24 -6.13 -9.53 0.63
CA THR A 24 -7.40 -9.17 0.01
C THR A 24 -8.60 -9.76 0.75
N THR A 25 -8.46 -10.99 1.25
CA THR A 25 -9.51 -11.62 2.08
C THR A 25 -9.72 -10.84 3.38
N LEU A 26 -8.64 -10.44 4.06
CA LEU A 26 -8.75 -9.64 5.29
C LEU A 26 -9.41 -8.29 4.98
N THR A 27 -9.00 -7.59 3.92
CA THR A 27 -9.58 -6.31 3.50
C THR A 27 -11.08 -6.43 3.24
N GLU A 28 -11.52 -7.44 2.47
CA GLU A 28 -12.94 -7.71 2.22
C GLU A 28 -13.73 -7.97 3.51
N LYS A 29 -13.14 -8.67 4.48
CA LYS A 29 -13.78 -8.93 5.76
C LYS A 29 -13.86 -7.69 6.65
N LEU A 30 -12.84 -6.83 6.65
CA LEU A 30 -12.90 -5.53 7.33
C LEU A 30 -14.02 -4.65 6.76
N LEU A 31 -14.20 -4.63 5.44
CA LEU A 31 -15.30 -3.93 4.77
C LEU A 31 -16.67 -4.53 5.13
N LEU A 32 -16.75 -5.85 5.22
CA LEU A 32 -17.98 -6.56 5.62
C LEU A 32 -18.38 -6.22 7.06
N PHE A 33 -17.45 -6.29 8.00
CA PHE A 33 -17.69 -5.93 9.40
C PHE A 33 -18.00 -4.43 9.56
N GLY A 34 -17.42 -3.59 8.73
CA GLY A 34 -17.76 -2.17 8.66
C GLY A 34 -19.12 -1.87 8.03
N GLY A 35 -19.84 -2.89 7.54
CA GLY A 35 -21.13 -2.73 6.85
C GLY A 35 -21.02 -2.02 5.49
N ALA A 36 -19.81 -1.90 4.96
CA ALA A 36 -19.55 -1.22 3.70
C ALA A 36 -19.92 -2.08 2.49
N ILE A 37 -19.85 -3.40 2.63
CA ILE A 37 -20.29 -4.40 1.66
C ILE A 37 -21.21 -5.42 2.32
N HIS A 38 -22.11 -6.02 1.54
CA HIS A 38 -23.06 -7.01 2.07
C HIS A 38 -22.55 -8.45 1.93
N VAL A 39 -21.62 -8.70 1.03
CA VAL A 39 -21.02 -10.01 0.78
C VAL A 39 -19.56 -9.82 0.43
N ALA A 40 -18.67 -10.47 1.17
CA ALA A 40 -17.24 -10.44 0.86
C ALA A 40 -16.95 -11.24 -0.42
N GLY A 41 -16.09 -10.67 -1.29
CA GLY A 41 -15.57 -11.36 -2.46
C GLY A 41 -14.39 -12.28 -2.11
N ALA A 42 -13.94 -13.09 -3.07
CA ALA A 42 -12.75 -13.93 -2.91
C ALA A 42 -11.95 -14.02 -4.21
N VAL A 43 -10.62 -13.99 -4.07
CA VAL A 43 -9.68 -14.00 -5.21
C VAL A 43 -9.62 -15.36 -5.91
N LYS A 44 -9.75 -16.47 -5.19
CA LYS A 44 -9.57 -17.85 -5.72
C LYS A 44 -10.60 -18.85 -5.20
N SER A 45 -11.88 -18.52 -5.12
CA SER A 45 -12.87 -19.49 -4.66
C SER A 45 -13.84 -19.88 -5.76
N ASN A 46 -13.84 -21.15 -6.16
CA ASN A 46 -14.87 -21.71 -7.06
C ASN A 46 -16.29 -21.68 -6.45
N LYS A 47 -16.42 -21.35 -5.17
CA LYS A 47 -17.70 -21.29 -4.44
C LYS A 47 -18.30 -19.87 -4.40
N ILE A 48 -17.51 -18.82 -4.62
CA ILE A 48 -17.97 -17.42 -4.56
C ILE A 48 -17.95 -16.83 -5.96
N LYS A 49 -19.10 -16.45 -6.47
CA LYS A 49 -19.27 -15.89 -7.82
C LYS A 49 -18.90 -14.41 -7.95
N LYS A 50 -18.66 -13.70 -6.81
CA LYS A 50 -18.33 -12.26 -6.78
C LYS A 50 -16.82 -12.09 -6.60
N GLY A 51 -16.16 -11.35 -7.50
CA GLY A 51 -14.75 -10.95 -7.35
C GLY A 51 -14.56 -10.01 -6.15
N ALA A 52 -13.34 -9.86 -5.67
CA ALA A 52 -13.02 -8.95 -4.58
C ALA A 52 -13.33 -7.49 -4.98
N THR A 53 -13.83 -6.70 -4.03
CA THR A 53 -14.14 -5.28 -4.24
C THR A 53 -12.87 -4.46 -4.49
N SER A 54 -11.74 -4.90 -3.92
CA SER A 54 -10.43 -4.31 -4.12
C SER A 54 -9.85 -4.55 -5.52
N ASP A 55 -10.22 -5.65 -6.19
CA ASP A 55 -9.71 -6.00 -7.53
C ASP A 55 -10.64 -5.41 -8.61
N PHE A 56 -10.44 -4.14 -8.92
CA PHE A 56 -11.32 -3.42 -9.84
C PHE A 56 -10.92 -3.56 -11.32
N MET A 57 -9.66 -3.92 -11.61
CA MET A 57 -9.19 -4.15 -12.97
C MET A 57 -9.55 -5.56 -13.47
N GLU A 58 -9.89 -5.67 -14.76
CA GLU A 58 -10.19 -6.96 -15.37
C GLU A 58 -8.98 -7.93 -15.33
N ILE A 59 -7.76 -7.40 -15.50
CA ILE A 59 -6.54 -8.22 -15.43
C ILE A 59 -6.29 -8.78 -14.03
N GLU A 60 -6.66 -8.04 -12.97
CA GLU A 60 -6.58 -8.50 -11.58
C GLU A 60 -7.51 -9.70 -11.35
N ARG A 61 -8.74 -9.59 -11.84
CA ARG A 61 -9.75 -10.66 -11.75
C ARG A 61 -9.36 -11.90 -12.53
N GLN A 62 -8.83 -11.73 -13.74
CA GLN A 62 -8.40 -12.85 -14.58
C GLN A 62 -7.20 -13.60 -14.00
N ARG A 63 -6.24 -12.87 -13.41
CA ARG A 63 -5.04 -13.47 -12.85
C ARG A 63 -5.14 -13.81 -11.36
N GLY A 64 -6.13 -13.26 -10.67
CA GLY A 64 -6.32 -13.44 -9.24
C GLY A 64 -5.20 -12.83 -8.39
N ILE A 65 -4.62 -11.72 -8.84
CA ILE A 65 -3.60 -10.94 -8.13
C ILE A 65 -3.92 -9.46 -8.23
N SER A 66 -3.74 -8.73 -7.13
CA SER A 66 -3.86 -7.26 -7.14
C SER A 66 -2.63 -6.64 -7.79
N VAL A 67 -2.85 -5.74 -8.73
CA VAL A 67 -1.82 -5.06 -9.54
C VAL A 67 -1.62 -3.61 -9.09
N ALA A 68 -2.68 -2.99 -8.61
CA ALA A 68 -2.67 -1.61 -8.15
C ALA A 68 -3.32 -1.48 -6.77
N THR A 69 -2.88 -0.50 -5.98
CA THR A 69 -3.52 -0.17 -4.70
C THR A 69 -4.95 0.30 -4.93
N SER A 70 -5.89 -0.27 -4.22
CA SER A 70 -7.27 0.24 -4.12
C SER A 70 -7.46 1.05 -2.84
N VAL A 71 -8.20 2.14 -2.98
CA VAL A 71 -8.56 3.05 -1.88
C VAL A 71 -10.03 2.84 -1.56
N MET A 72 -10.31 2.48 -0.32
CA MET A 72 -11.67 2.21 0.15
C MET A 72 -11.89 2.85 1.52
N GLY A 73 -13.07 3.39 1.74
CA GLY A 73 -13.44 3.97 3.03
C GLY A 73 -14.74 3.40 3.55
N PHE A 74 -14.89 3.42 4.85
CA PHE A 74 -16.16 3.11 5.54
C PHE A 74 -16.18 3.75 6.93
N ASN A 75 -17.36 3.81 7.51
CA ASN A 75 -17.54 4.24 8.90
C ASN A 75 -17.76 3.00 9.76
N TYR A 76 -17.04 2.92 10.86
CA TYR A 76 -17.25 1.89 11.86
C TYR A 76 -17.34 2.52 13.25
N LYS A 77 -18.48 2.33 13.91
CA LYS A 77 -18.82 3.12 15.09
C LYS A 77 -18.69 4.62 14.76
N ASP A 78 -18.02 5.41 15.57
CA ASP A 78 -17.83 6.85 15.35
C ASP A 78 -16.50 7.18 14.60
N VAL A 79 -15.85 6.18 14.00
CA VAL A 79 -14.56 6.32 13.33
C VAL A 79 -14.72 6.17 11.83
N LYS A 80 -14.16 7.10 11.06
CA LYS A 80 -14.00 6.98 9.62
C LYS A 80 -12.69 6.28 9.31
N ILE A 81 -12.76 5.18 8.60
CA ILE A 81 -11.65 4.33 8.24
C ILE A 81 -11.37 4.45 6.76
N ASN A 82 -10.10 4.68 6.39
CA ASN A 82 -9.60 4.62 5.04
C ASN A 82 -8.61 3.45 4.95
N ILE A 83 -8.93 2.46 4.11
CA ILE A 83 -8.08 1.31 3.81
C ILE A 83 -7.43 1.50 2.46
N LEU A 84 -6.12 1.27 2.40
CA LEU A 84 -5.36 1.18 1.16
C LEU A 84 -4.90 -0.27 1.01
N ASP A 85 -5.59 -1.02 0.15
CA ASP A 85 -5.23 -2.41 -0.16
C ASP A 85 -4.16 -2.44 -1.24
N THR A 86 -2.94 -2.81 -0.86
CA THR A 86 -1.76 -2.72 -1.72
C THR A 86 -1.54 -4.01 -2.52
N PRO A 87 -0.84 -3.96 -3.67
CA PRO A 87 -0.40 -5.19 -4.33
C PRO A 87 0.51 -6.02 -3.42
N GLY A 88 0.34 -7.35 -3.44
CA GLY A 88 1.21 -8.26 -2.69
C GLY A 88 2.46 -8.68 -3.47
N HIS A 89 2.44 -8.61 -4.80
CA HIS A 89 3.52 -9.07 -5.66
C HIS A 89 4.66 -8.06 -5.73
N GLU A 90 5.92 -8.54 -5.70
CA GLU A 90 7.11 -7.68 -5.68
C GLU A 90 7.26 -6.80 -6.93
N ASP A 91 6.76 -7.24 -8.08
CA ASP A 91 6.77 -6.45 -9.32
C ASP A 91 6.02 -5.12 -9.17
N PHE A 92 5.08 -5.02 -8.22
CA PHE A 92 4.29 -3.82 -7.95
C PHE A 92 4.68 -3.15 -6.62
N ALA A 93 5.84 -3.47 -6.08
CA ALA A 93 6.32 -2.93 -4.81
C ALA A 93 6.40 -1.40 -4.80
N GLU A 94 6.70 -0.77 -5.94
CA GLU A 94 6.77 0.69 -6.05
C GLU A 94 5.42 1.37 -5.73
N ASP A 95 4.30 0.82 -6.22
CA ASP A 95 2.97 1.32 -5.87
C ASP A 95 2.68 1.16 -4.38
N THR A 96 3.09 0.02 -3.80
CA THR A 96 2.98 -0.22 -2.36
C THR A 96 3.79 0.79 -1.56
N TYR A 97 5.04 1.06 -1.93
CA TYR A 97 5.91 2.00 -1.22
C TYR A 97 5.37 3.43 -1.29
N ARG A 98 4.86 3.87 -2.45
CA ARG A 98 4.18 5.17 -2.58
C ARG A 98 2.92 5.24 -1.70
N THR A 99 2.14 4.19 -1.68
CA THR A 99 0.95 4.08 -0.84
C THR A 99 1.29 4.20 0.65
N LEU A 100 2.39 3.61 1.10
CA LEU A 100 2.87 3.71 2.48
C LEU A 100 3.21 5.15 2.90
N THR A 101 3.41 6.07 1.96
CA THR A 101 3.58 7.50 2.30
C THR A 101 2.27 8.19 2.68
N ALA A 102 1.15 7.65 2.24
CA ALA A 102 -0.17 8.23 2.45
C ALA A 102 -0.89 7.68 3.68
N VAL A 103 -0.33 6.70 4.38
CA VAL A 103 -0.98 6.08 5.54
C VAL A 103 -0.33 6.48 6.86
N ASP A 104 -1.10 6.35 7.93
CA ASP A 104 -0.68 6.68 9.29
C ASP A 104 -0.30 5.43 10.10
N SER A 105 -0.71 4.25 9.65
CA SER A 105 -0.36 2.93 10.21
C SER A 105 -0.45 1.84 9.16
N VAL A 106 0.00 0.62 9.52
CA VAL A 106 0.05 -0.53 8.61
C VAL A 106 -0.43 -1.78 9.34
N ILE A 107 -1.19 -2.64 8.65
CA ILE A 107 -1.46 -4.00 9.08
C ILE A 107 -0.67 -4.94 8.18
N ILE A 108 0.22 -5.75 8.78
CA ILE A 108 0.98 -6.80 8.10
C ILE A 108 0.22 -8.12 8.27
N VAL A 109 -0.08 -8.78 7.15
CA VAL A 109 -0.71 -10.10 7.16
C VAL A 109 0.35 -11.17 6.92
N ILE A 110 0.43 -12.14 7.81
CA ILE A 110 1.37 -13.26 7.77
C ILE A 110 0.58 -14.57 7.66
N ASP A 111 1.03 -15.46 6.80
CA ASP A 111 0.49 -16.83 6.71
C ASP A 111 1.02 -17.67 7.88
N GLY A 112 0.14 -18.17 8.76
CA GLY A 112 0.52 -18.93 9.94
C GLY A 112 1.27 -20.24 9.66
N ALA A 113 1.10 -20.80 8.45
CA ALA A 113 1.84 -21.99 8.04
C ALA A 113 3.25 -21.67 7.53
N LYS A 114 3.41 -20.51 6.87
CA LYS A 114 4.67 -20.11 6.25
C LYS A 114 5.56 -19.26 7.15
N GLY A 115 4.96 -18.36 7.95
CA GLY A 115 5.65 -17.38 8.76
C GLY A 115 6.05 -16.14 7.97
N VAL A 116 7.17 -15.52 8.33
CA VAL A 116 7.67 -14.29 7.70
C VAL A 116 8.32 -14.60 6.37
N GLU A 117 7.81 -14.01 5.29
CA GLU A 117 8.29 -14.23 3.93
C GLU A 117 9.04 -12.99 3.39
N ALA A 118 9.85 -13.18 2.36
CA ALA A 118 10.81 -12.17 1.85
C ALA A 118 10.17 -10.81 1.51
N GLN A 119 8.96 -10.79 0.93
CA GLN A 119 8.29 -9.52 0.62
C GLN A 119 7.86 -8.77 1.88
N THR A 120 7.45 -9.49 2.92
CA THR A 120 7.12 -8.90 4.23
C THR A 120 8.31 -8.16 4.82
N LEU A 121 9.53 -8.72 4.72
CA LEU A 121 10.77 -8.09 5.18
C LEU A 121 11.05 -6.77 4.43
N LYS A 122 10.93 -6.78 3.11
CA LYS A 122 11.13 -5.58 2.28
C LYS A 122 10.17 -4.46 2.68
N LEU A 123 8.89 -4.79 2.85
CA LEU A 123 7.84 -3.84 3.23
C LEU A 123 8.03 -3.31 4.66
N MET A 124 8.43 -4.17 5.60
CA MET A 124 8.73 -3.75 6.98
C MET A 124 9.89 -2.76 7.03
N ASN A 125 10.92 -2.92 6.20
CA ASN A 125 12.03 -1.97 6.12
C ASN A 125 11.53 -0.56 5.76
N VAL A 126 10.58 -0.44 4.84
CA VAL A 126 9.97 0.86 4.49
C VAL A 126 9.19 1.45 5.66
N CYS A 127 8.40 0.62 6.36
CA CYS A 127 7.68 1.05 7.56
C CYS A 127 8.65 1.56 8.65
N ARG A 128 9.77 0.86 8.84
CA ARG A 128 10.81 1.24 9.83
C ARG A 128 11.47 2.57 9.48
N MET A 129 11.86 2.80 8.22
CA MET A 129 12.45 4.06 7.77
C MET A 129 11.56 5.27 8.05
N ARG A 130 10.26 5.06 8.14
CA ARG A 130 9.24 6.10 8.36
C ARG A 130 8.70 6.11 9.80
N ASN A 131 9.17 5.24 10.67
CA ASN A 131 8.60 5.00 12.00
C ASN A 131 7.07 4.80 11.94
N THR A 132 6.59 4.08 10.92
CA THR A 132 5.16 3.81 10.75
C THR A 132 4.73 2.75 11.74
N PRO A 133 3.70 2.98 12.56
CA PRO A 133 3.13 1.98 13.45
C PRO A 133 2.65 0.77 12.68
N VAL A 134 3.05 -0.42 13.14
CA VAL A 134 2.75 -1.69 12.49
C VAL A 134 1.97 -2.57 13.45
N MET A 135 0.89 -3.17 12.95
CA MET A 135 0.11 -4.23 13.61
C MET A 135 0.24 -5.50 12.78
N VAL A 136 0.36 -6.65 13.42
CA VAL A 136 0.53 -7.93 12.74
C VAL A 136 -0.73 -8.78 12.89
N PHE A 137 -1.20 -9.35 11.78
CA PHE A 137 -2.28 -10.33 11.77
C PHE A 137 -1.76 -11.67 11.22
N ILE A 138 -1.64 -12.66 12.08
CA ILE A 138 -1.25 -14.03 11.73
C ILE A 138 -2.52 -14.76 11.29
N ASN A 139 -2.59 -15.05 10.00
CA ASN A 139 -3.78 -15.53 9.29
C ASN A 139 -3.74 -17.02 9.00
N LYS A 140 -4.88 -17.58 8.65
CA LYS A 140 -5.09 -18.97 8.20
C LYS A 140 -4.94 -20.04 9.28
N LEU A 141 -5.29 -19.71 10.50
CA LEU A 141 -5.28 -20.68 11.62
C LEU A 141 -6.27 -21.84 11.46
N ASP A 142 -7.18 -21.76 10.49
CA ASP A 142 -8.04 -22.86 10.04
C ASP A 142 -7.28 -24.00 9.33
N ARG A 143 -5.97 -23.85 9.16
CA ARG A 143 -5.07 -24.85 8.57
C ARG A 143 -3.95 -25.19 9.54
N PRO A 144 -3.25 -26.32 9.34
CA PRO A 144 -2.04 -26.62 10.11
C PRO A 144 -1.04 -25.48 10.02
N CYS A 145 -0.68 -24.89 11.16
CA CYS A 145 0.21 -23.76 11.30
C CYS A 145 1.44 -24.12 12.14
N LYS A 146 2.46 -23.27 12.10
CA LYS A 146 3.56 -23.28 13.07
C LYS A 146 3.00 -23.00 14.48
N ASP A 147 3.77 -23.35 15.50
CA ASP A 147 3.42 -23.00 16.88
C ASP A 147 3.27 -21.48 17.04
N PRO A 148 2.27 -20.97 17.78
CA PRO A 148 2.07 -19.53 17.96
C PRO A 148 3.29 -18.80 18.56
N PHE A 149 4.01 -19.41 19.50
CA PHE A 149 5.22 -18.81 20.08
C PHE A 149 6.38 -18.78 19.08
N ASP A 150 6.56 -19.85 18.29
CA ASP A 150 7.54 -19.87 17.20
C ASP A 150 7.26 -18.77 16.18
N LEU A 151 5.99 -18.51 15.86
CA LEU A 151 5.59 -17.41 14.96
C LEU A 151 5.87 -16.03 15.56
N LEU A 152 5.62 -15.84 16.85
CA LEU A 152 5.93 -14.59 17.55
C LEU A 152 7.44 -14.33 17.56
N ASP A 153 8.25 -15.33 17.89
CA ASP A 153 9.71 -15.24 17.86
C ASP A 153 10.25 -14.97 16.46
N GLU A 154 9.67 -15.61 15.43
CA GLU A 154 10.02 -15.37 14.03
C GLU A 154 9.70 -13.94 13.61
N VAL A 155 8.53 -13.43 13.97
CA VAL A 155 8.12 -12.05 13.70
C VAL A 155 9.09 -11.07 14.37
N GLU A 156 9.42 -11.27 15.65
CA GLU A 156 10.32 -10.39 16.39
C GLU A 156 11.72 -10.38 15.81
N ARG A 157 12.28 -11.55 15.54
CA ARG A 157 13.63 -11.73 14.99
C ARG A 157 13.74 -11.20 13.56
N GLU A 158 12.84 -11.61 12.67
CA GLU A 158 12.94 -11.28 11.24
C GLU A 158 12.51 -9.83 10.97
N LEU A 159 11.42 -9.37 11.58
CA LEU A 159 10.96 -7.99 11.41
C LEU A 159 11.70 -6.99 12.31
N GLN A 160 12.55 -7.46 13.22
CA GLN A 160 13.35 -6.64 14.15
C GLN A 160 12.48 -5.59 14.88
N ILE A 161 11.36 -6.02 15.43
CA ILE A 161 10.42 -5.22 16.19
C ILE A 161 9.91 -6.05 17.36
N ARG A 162 9.83 -5.46 18.56
CA ARG A 162 9.23 -6.15 19.70
C ARG A 162 7.76 -6.47 19.40
N VAL A 163 7.27 -7.58 19.88
CA VAL A 163 5.89 -7.98 19.71
C VAL A 163 5.16 -8.07 21.05
N ARG A 164 3.84 -7.83 21.02
CA ARG A 164 2.93 -8.15 22.11
C ARG A 164 1.68 -8.78 21.52
N PRO A 165 1.39 -10.06 21.78
CA PRO A 165 0.11 -10.64 21.39
C PRO A 165 -1.03 -9.99 22.19
N LEU A 166 -2.02 -9.45 21.48
CA LEU A 166 -3.26 -8.90 22.04
C LEU A 166 -4.44 -9.86 21.87
N ALA A 167 -4.26 -10.90 21.07
CA ALA A 167 -5.16 -12.04 20.98
C ALA A 167 -4.32 -13.32 20.85
N PHE A 168 -4.82 -14.43 21.37
CA PHE A 168 -4.11 -15.72 21.33
C PHE A 168 -5.04 -16.82 20.81
N PRO A 169 -4.56 -17.73 19.93
CA PRO A 169 -5.40 -18.77 19.35
C PRO A 169 -5.63 -19.94 20.31
N ILE A 170 -6.77 -20.57 20.19
CA ILE A 170 -7.12 -21.79 20.86
C ILE A 170 -7.00 -22.91 19.85
N SER A 171 -5.82 -23.55 19.81
CA SER A 171 -5.44 -24.57 18.84
C SER A 171 -5.34 -24.02 17.39
N SER A 172 -5.06 -24.88 16.42
CA SER A 172 -4.97 -24.55 14.99
C SER A 172 -5.37 -25.75 14.12
N GLY A 173 -5.57 -25.53 12.82
CA GLY A 173 -5.98 -26.55 11.87
C GLY A 173 -7.38 -27.09 12.16
N ASP A 174 -7.56 -28.39 12.02
CA ASP A 174 -8.85 -29.06 12.23
C ASP A 174 -9.35 -28.97 13.69
N THR A 175 -8.46 -28.65 14.62
CA THR A 175 -8.76 -28.52 16.06
C THR A 175 -8.97 -27.07 16.49
N PHE A 176 -8.91 -26.11 15.59
CA PHE A 176 -9.09 -24.69 15.88
C PHE A 176 -10.46 -24.43 16.54
N LYS A 177 -10.46 -23.86 17.74
CA LYS A 177 -11.65 -23.60 18.54
C LYS A 177 -12.07 -22.13 18.55
N GLY A 178 -11.14 -21.21 18.32
CA GLY A 178 -11.38 -19.78 18.39
C GLY A 178 -10.15 -19.00 18.81
N VAL A 179 -10.38 -17.77 19.24
CA VAL A 179 -9.36 -16.84 19.68
C VAL A 179 -9.78 -16.21 21.01
N TYR A 180 -8.87 -16.13 21.96
CA TYR A 180 -9.03 -15.32 23.17
C TYR A 180 -8.39 -13.96 22.97
N ASN A 181 -9.18 -12.89 23.10
CA ASN A 181 -8.70 -11.51 23.05
C ASN A 181 -8.20 -11.11 24.43
N ILE A 182 -6.89 -11.01 24.57
CA ILE A 182 -6.21 -10.66 25.83
C ILE A 182 -6.52 -9.19 26.21
N TYR A 183 -6.58 -8.31 25.21
CA TYR A 183 -6.79 -6.87 25.40
C TYR A 183 -8.22 -6.54 25.88
N GLU A 184 -9.24 -7.18 25.28
CA GLU A 184 -10.65 -6.94 25.57
C GLU A 184 -11.22 -7.94 26.62
N LYS A 185 -10.47 -8.99 26.93
CA LYS A 185 -10.87 -10.11 27.82
C LYS A 185 -12.16 -10.77 27.37
N ASN A 186 -12.22 -11.16 26.13
CA ASN A 186 -13.34 -11.89 25.54
C ASN A 186 -12.90 -13.09 24.71
N LEU A 187 -13.82 -14.03 24.54
CA LEU A 187 -13.63 -15.30 23.83
C LEU A 187 -14.47 -15.30 22.57
N SER A 188 -13.82 -15.45 21.41
CA SER A 188 -14.49 -15.64 20.12
C SER A 188 -14.39 -17.09 19.71
N LEU A 189 -15.54 -17.77 19.65
CA LEU A 189 -15.62 -19.22 19.39
C LEU A 189 -15.86 -19.53 17.91
N PHE A 190 -15.21 -20.59 17.43
CA PHE A 190 -15.43 -21.13 16.09
C PHE A 190 -16.70 -21.99 16.06
N THR A 191 -17.68 -21.59 15.28
CA THR A 191 -18.85 -22.42 14.97
C THR A 191 -18.76 -22.85 13.50
N SER A 192 -18.81 -24.18 13.27
CA SER A 192 -18.67 -24.78 11.94
C SER A 192 -19.90 -24.60 11.02
N ASP A 193 -20.89 -23.79 11.42
CA ASP A 193 -22.06 -23.55 10.61
C ASP A 193 -21.71 -22.75 9.35
N GLU A 194 -22.04 -23.32 8.19
CA GLU A 194 -21.75 -22.79 6.84
C GLU A 194 -22.35 -21.42 6.52
N ARG A 195 -23.06 -20.80 7.42
CA ARG A 195 -23.60 -19.45 7.28
C ARG A 195 -22.60 -18.47 7.85
N GLN A 196 -21.76 -17.93 6.97
CA GLN A 196 -20.87 -16.79 7.20
C GLN A 196 -21.66 -15.53 7.56
N THR A 197 -22.35 -15.52 8.69
CA THR A 197 -22.91 -14.31 9.26
C THR A 197 -21.81 -13.59 10.03
N ALA A 198 -21.85 -12.26 10.03
CA ALA A 198 -20.91 -11.40 10.75
C ALA A 198 -20.90 -11.62 12.29
N ASP A 199 -21.75 -12.47 12.79
CA ASP A 199 -21.97 -12.75 14.22
C ASP A 199 -21.33 -14.09 14.61
N ALA A 200 -19.98 -14.11 14.76
CA ALA A 200 -19.34 -15.10 15.60
C ALA A 200 -19.84 -14.92 17.05
N ALA A 201 -20.14 -16.02 17.74
CA ALA A 201 -20.53 -15.97 19.15
C ALA A 201 -19.32 -15.45 19.95
N THR A 202 -19.34 -14.16 20.30
CA THR A 202 -18.36 -13.56 21.20
C THR A 202 -18.94 -13.61 22.60
N VAL A 203 -18.22 -14.19 23.53
CA VAL A 203 -18.58 -14.30 24.94
C VAL A 203 -17.62 -13.43 25.74
N ASP A 204 -18.17 -12.48 26.49
CA ASP A 204 -17.36 -11.73 27.46
C ASP A 204 -16.88 -12.70 28.54
N PHE A 205 -15.56 -12.91 28.59
CA PHE A 205 -14.94 -13.88 29.48
C PHE A 205 -13.69 -13.28 30.13
N SER A 206 -13.90 -12.56 31.23
CA SER A 206 -12.84 -11.82 31.91
C SER A 206 -11.98 -12.68 32.85
N ASP A 207 -12.51 -13.80 33.33
CA ASP A 207 -11.84 -14.69 34.28
C ASP A 207 -11.53 -16.05 33.63
N ILE A 208 -10.34 -16.19 33.05
CA ILE A 208 -9.85 -17.42 32.42
C ILE A 208 -9.67 -18.57 33.42
N THR A 209 -9.60 -18.28 34.71
CA THR A 209 -9.45 -19.31 35.75
C THR A 209 -10.78 -19.98 36.08
N SER A 210 -11.89 -19.38 35.68
CA SER A 210 -13.23 -19.93 35.90
C SER A 210 -13.40 -21.30 35.23
N PRO A 211 -13.97 -22.31 35.93
CA PRO A 211 -14.33 -23.61 35.34
C PRO A 211 -15.36 -23.51 34.20
N GLU A 212 -16.07 -22.40 34.07
CA GLU A 212 -17.04 -22.18 32.98
C GLU A 212 -16.37 -22.23 31.61
N LEU A 213 -15.07 -21.87 31.52
CA LEU A 213 -14.29 -21.95 30.30
C LEU A 213 -14.26 -23.37 29.73
N ASP A 214 -14.19 -24.38 30.61
CA ASP A 214 -14.16 -25.78 30.22
C ASP A 214 -15.46 -26.21 29.49
N GLY A 215 -16.57 -25.53 29.78
CA GLY A 215 -17.84 -25.74 29.08
C GLY A 215 -17.88 -25.19 27.65
N TYR A 216 -17.10 -24.15 27.36
CA TYR A 216 -17.03 -23.53 26.03
C TYR A 216 -16.06 -24.23 25.09
N ILE A 217 -14.87 -24.63 25.57
CA ILE A 217 -13.77 -25.10 24.71
C ILE A 217 -13.21 -26.49 25.11
N THR A 218 -13.81 -27.18 26.06
CA THR A 218 -13.34 -28.38 26.73
C THR A 218 -12.17 -28.13 27.69
N LYS A 219 -12.07 -28.97 28.73
CA LYS A 219 -11.06 -28.80 29.77
C LYS A 219 -9.63 -28.81 29.21
N GLN A 220 -9.33 -29.72 28.27
CA GLN A 220 -8.00 -29.81 27.68
C GLN A 220 -7.54 -28.50 27.02
N TYR A 221 -8.38 -27.88 26.21
CA TYR A 221 -8.05 -26.62 25.56
C TYR A 221 -8.09 -25.43 26.51
N ALA A 222 -8.94 -25.48 27.54
CA ALA A 222 -8.98 -24.47 28.58
C ALA A 222 -7.68 -24.44 29.40
N ASP A 223 -7.19 -25.62 29.82
CA ASP A 223 -5.93 -25.75 30.55
C ASP A 223 -4.74 -25.29 29.68
N GLN A 224 -4.69 -25.69 28.41
CA GLN A 224 -3.66 -25.25 27.48
C GLN A 224 -3.71 -23.74 27.24
N LEU A 225 -4.91 -23.14 27.14
CA LEU A 225 -5.04 -21.69 26.99
C LEU A 225 -4.52 -20.95 28.22
N ARG A 226 -4.85 -21.43 29.44
CA ARG A 226 -4.34 -20.85 30.69
C ARG A 226 -2.81 -20.87 30.73
N GLU A 227 -2.19 -22.03 30.45
CA GLU A 227 -0.73 -22.16 30.39
C GLU A 227 -0.11 -21.21 29.36
N ASN A 228 -0.70 -21.12 28.17
CA ASN A 228 -0.21 -20.23 27.12
C ASN A 228 -0.32 -18.75 27.51
N LEU A 229 -1.41 -18.35 28.17
CA LEU A 229 -1.59 -16.97 28.61
C LEU A 229 -0.63 -16.60 29.75
N ASP A 230 -0.36 -17.54 30.68
CA ASP A 230 0.66 -17.37 31.73
C ASP A 230 2.06 -17.18 31.09
N LEU A 231 2.37 -17.94 30.03
CA LEU A 231 3.62 -17.75 29.28
C LEU A 231 3.67 -16.40 28.56
N VAL A 232 2.58 -15.95 27.94
CA VAL A 232 2.50 -14.63 27.30
C VAL A 232 2.80 -13.52 28.30
N GLU A 233 2.20 -13.57 29.50
CA GLU A 233 2.42 -12.58 30.55
C GLU A 233 3.84 -12.65 31.14
N ALA A 234 4.47 -13.82 31.14
CA ALA A 234 5.83 -14.01 31.64
C ALA A 234 6.92 -13.56 30.65
N VAL A 235 6.66 -13.69 29.34
CA VAL A 235 7.67 -13.50 28.28
C VAL A 235 7.58 -12.13 27.64
N TYR A 236 6.38 -11.58 27.42
CA TYR A 236 6.16 -10.34 26.69
C TYR A 236 5.79 -9.19 27.63
N ASP A 237 6.43 -8.04 27.45
CA ASP A 237 6.07 -6.82 28.16
C ASP A 237 4.61 -6.43 27.90
N ASP A 238 3.99 -5.70 28.85
CA ASP A 238 2.67 -5.11 28.67
C ASP A 238 2.58 -4.24 27.43
N PHE A 239 1.37 -4.15 26.87
CA PHE A 239 1.15 -3.33 25.68
C PHE A 239 1.42 -1.85 25.97
N ASP A 240 2.48 -1.32 25.37
CA ASP A 240 2.85 0.10 25.40
C ASP A 240 2.38 0.78 24.10
N ARG A 241 1.33 1.60 24.21
CA ARG A 241 0.78 2.34 23.08
C ARG A 241 1.79 3.34 22.49
N GLU A 242 2.63 3.98 23.30
CA GLU A 242 3.62 4.91 22.78
C GLU A 242 4.72 4.18 22.01
N ALA A 243 5.18 3.02 22.49
CA ALA A 243 6.11 2.18 21.74
C ALA A 243 5.52 1.72 20.40
N TYR A 244 4.22 1.37 20.37
CA TYR A 244 3.52 1.06 19.13
C TYR A 244 3.47 2.26 18.16
N LEU A 245 3.05 3.44 18.64
CA LEU A 245 2.95 4.65 17.81
C LEU A 245 4.31 5.12 17.27
N ASN A 246 5.40 4.76 17.93
CA ASN A 246 6.77 5.05 17.51
C ASN A 246 7.41 3.92 16.67
N GLY A 247 6.64 2.90 16.28
CA GLY A 247 7.11 1.78 15.45
C GLY A 247 8.13 0.85 16.16
N LYS A 248 8.12 0.80 17.49
CA LYS A 248 9.04 0.00 18.33
C LYS A 248 8.41 -1.29 18.87
N LEU A 249 7.08 -1.37 18.87
CA LEU A 249 6.29 -2.50 19.33
C LEU A 249 5.19 -2.78 18.31
N ALA A 250 4.98 -4.04 17.95
CA ALA A 250 3.90 -4.48 17.10
C ALA A 250 2.89 -5.32 17.91
N PRO A 251 1.65 -4.86 18.06
CA PRO A 251 0.58 -5.72 18.56
C PRO A 251 0.30 -6.81 17.55
N VAL A 252 0.12 -8.05 18.04
CA VAL A 252 -0.11 -9.24 17.21
C VAL A 252 -1.48 -9.82 17.48
N PHE A 253 -2.18 -10.12 16.39
CA PHE A 253 -3.47 -10.81 16.38
C PHE A 253 -3.36 -12.11 15.59
N PHE A 254 -4.13 -13.09 15.99
CA PHE A 254 -4.24 -14.38 15.33
C PHE A 254 -5.67 -14.58 14.81
N GLY A 255 -5.80 -15.24 13.66
CA GLY A 255 -7.14 -15.51 13.14
C GLY A 255 -7.19 -16.29 11.83
N SER A 256 -8.39 -16.37 11.29
CA SER A 256 -8.69 -16.87 9.95
C SER A 256 -9.63 -15.91 9.24
N ALA A 257 -9.08 -15.11 8.33
CA ALA A 257 -9.86 -14.12 7.60
C ALA A 257 -11.00 -14.77 6.78
N VAL A 258 -10.77 -15.95 6.18
CA VAL A 258 -11.80 -16.67 5.41
C VAL A 258 -13.02 -16.96 6.28
N ASN A 259 -12.79 -17.36 7.52
CA ASN A 259 -13.83 -17.77 8.47
C ASN A 259 -14.28 -16.66 9.42
N ASN A 260 -13.87 -15.41 9.20
CA ASN A 260 -14.19 -14.21 10.01
C ASN A 260 -13.60 -14.18 11.43
N PHE A 261 -12.63 -15.06 11.76
CA PHE A 261 -12.05 -15.15 13.11
C PHE A 261 -10.90 -14.19 13.32
N GLY A 262 -10.88 -13.55 14.48
CA GLY A 262 -9.86 -12.58 14.86
C GLY A 262 -9.95 -11.26 14.10
N VAL A 263 -10.82 -11.14 13.09
CA VAL A 263 -10.94 -9.94 12.25
C VAL A 263 -11.70 -8.83 12.96
N ARG A 264 -12.78 -9.17 13.67
CA ARG A 264 -13.53 -8.21 14.49
C ARG A 264 -12.66 -7.69 15.62
N GLU A 265 -11.99 -8.58 16.32
CA GLU A 265 -11.08 -8.28 17.43
C GLU A 265 -9.94 -7.35 16.95
N LEU A 266 -9.36 -7.64 15.78
CA LEU A 266 -8.39 -6.77 15.13
C LEU A 266 -8.98 -5.38 14.89
N LEU A 267 -10.18 -5.28 14.28
CA LEU A 267 -10.81 -4.00 13.94
C LEU A 267 -11.16 -3.18 15.17
N GLU A 268 -11.75 -3.82 16.18
CA GLU A 268 -12.15 -3.19 17.46
C GLU A 268 -10.91 -2.61 18.18
N CYS A 269 -9.86 -3.40 18.30
CA CYS A 269 -8.62 -2.95 18.90
C CYS A 269 -7.96 -1.86 18.03
N PHE A 270 -7.93 -2.04 16.71
CA PHE A 270 -7.35 -1.08 15.78
C PHE A 270 -7.94 0.33 15.96
N ILE A 271 -9.25 0.48 15.99
CA ILE A 271 -9.87 1.81 16.14
C ILE A 271 -9.52 2.51 17.46
N ARG A 272 -9.16 1.75 18.51
CA ARG A 272 -8.78 2.27 19.83
C ARG A 272 -7.31 2.66 19.92
N ILE A 273 -6.40 1.82 19.40
CA ILE A 273 -4.95 2.01 19.59
C ILE A 273 -4.25 2.68 18.41
N ALA A 274 -4.77 2.55 17.19
CA ALA A 274 -4.16 3.13 16.00
C ALA A 274 -4.09 4.66 16.07
N PRO A 275 -3.09 5.28 15.44
CA PRO A 275 -2.95 6.73 15.45
C PRO A 275 -4.09 7.40 14.69
N SER A 276 -4.47 8.60 15.15
CA SER A 276 -5.09 9.61 14.30
C SER A 276 -4.08 10.08 13.25
N PRO A 277 -4.50 10.86 12.23
CA PRO A 277 -3.59 11.40 11.23
C PRO A 277 -2.32 12.00 11.85
N ARG A 278 -1.18 11.62 11.30
CA ARG A 278 0.16 11.98 11.80
C ARG A 278 0.74 13.17 11.02
N PRO A 279 1.69 13.92 11.62
CA PRO A 279 2.42 14.95 10.91
C PRO A 279 3.09 14.43 9.64
N SER A 280 3.09 15.24 8.59
CA SER A 280 3.69 14.93 7.30
C SER A 280 4.91 15.81 7.04
N THR A 281 6.02 15.21 6.57
CA THR A 281 7.28 15.92 6.34
C THR A 281 7.30 16.58 4.97
N THR A 282 7.78 17.84 4.94
CA THR A 282 8.07 18.57 3.70
C THR A 282 9.56 18.92 3.63
N GLU A 283 10.01 19.52 2.53
CA GLU A 283 11.40 19.98 2.38
C GLU A 283 11.79 21.05 3.41
N SER A 284 10.81 21.82 3.90
CA SER A 284 11.07 22.96 4.79
C SER A 284 10.66 22.74 6.24
N ARG A 285 9.64 21.94 6.51
CA ARG A 285 9.08 21.72 7.84
C ARG A 285 8.19 20.49 7.94
N ALA A 286 7.82 20.09 9.14
CA ALA A 286 6.69 19.21 9.36
C ALA A 286 5.36 19.99 9.26
N VAL A 287 4.34 19.36 8.73
CA VAL A 287 2.96 19.88 8.66
C VAL A 287 2.12 19.11 9.66
N GLU A 288 1.56 19.84 10.62
CA GLU A 288 0.69 19.25 11.65
C GLU A 288 -0.74 19.13 11.14
N PRO A 289 -1.44 18.02 11.42
CA PRO A 289 -2.83 17.84 10.99
C PRO A 289 -3.78 18.92 11.51
N SER A 290 -3.48 19.50 12.67
CA SER A 290 -4.28 20.54 13.33
C SER A 290 -4.14 21.94 12.73
N GLU A 291 -3.23 22.15 11.79
CA GLU A 291 -3.07 23.44 11.11
C GLU A 291 -4.35 23.86 10.38
N ALA A 292 -4.70 25.16 10.46
CA ALA A 292 -5.95 25.66 9.92
C ALA A 292 -6.01 25.66 8.38
N LYS A 293 -4.86 25.82 7.72
CA LYS A 293 -4.77 25.87 6.24
C LYS A 293 -4.67 24.47 5.66
N MET A 294 -5.44 24.22 4.62
CA MET A 294 -5.41 22.95 3.92
C MET A 294 -4.09 22.78 3.16
N THR A 295 -3.52 21.59 3.38
CA THR A 295 -2.43 21.06 2.57
C THR A 295 -2.69 19.60 2.23
N GLY A 296 -2.21 19.15 1.08
CA GLY A 296 -2.29 17.76 0.68
C GLY A 296 -1.37 17.45 -0.48
N PHE A 297 -1.08 16.17 -0.71
CA PHE A 297 -0.24 15.72 -1.81
C PHE A 297 -0.82 14.53 -2.55
N VAL A 298 -0.50 14.44 -3.84
CA VAL A 298 -0.89 13.34 -4.72
C VAL A 298 0.12 12.19 -4.56
N PHE A 299 -0.33 11.04 -4.08
CA PHE A 299 0.52 9.86 -3.93
C PHE A 299 0.29 8.81 -5.01
N LYS A 300 -0.85 8.87 -5.69
CA LYS A 300 -1.25 7.92 -6.73
C LYS A 300 -2.08 8.57 -7.81
N ILE A 301 -1.92 8.10 -9.03
CA ILE A 301 -2.76 8.46 -10.18
C ILE A 301 -3.25 7.18 -10.82
N HIS A 302 -4.51 7.19 -11.27
CA HIS A 302 -5.08 6.10 -12.03
C HIS A 302 -5.89 6.65 -13.21
N ALA A 303 -5.56 6.19 -14.43
CA ALA A 303 -6.31 6.52 -15.63
C ALA A 303 -7.29 5.40 -15.98
N ASN A 304 -8.37 5.76 -16.65
CA ASN A 304 -9.36 4.81 -17.21
C ASN A 304 -9.95 3.83 -16.18
N MET A 305 -10.28 4.30 -14.96
CA MET A 305 -10.98 3.47 -13.97
C MET A 305 -12.35 2.98 -14.47
N ASP A 306 -13.00 3.75 -15.34
CA ASP A 306 -14.18 3.34 -16.07
C ASP A 306 -13.82 3.17 -17.56
N PRO A 307 -13.93 1.96 -18.13
CA PRO A 307 -13.62 1.71 -19.55
C PRO A 307 -14.46 2.56 -20.52
N ASN A 308 -15.65 3.01 -20.10
CA ASN A 308 -16.56 3.83 -20.90
C ASN A 308 -16.25 5.33 -20.81
N HIS A 309 -15.55 5.74 -19.75
CA HIS A 309 -15.17 7.13 -19.51
C HIS A 309 -13.64 7.22 -19.37
N ARG A 310 -13.01 8.00 -20.23
CA ARG A 310 -11.54 8.22 -20.18
C ARG A 310 -11.19 9.17 -19.05
N ASP A 311 -11.53 8.79 -17.83
CA ASP A 311 -11.29 9.56 -16.63
C ASP A 311 -9.92 9.26 -16.05
N ARG A 312 -9.23 10.31 -15.63
CA ARG A 312 -8.00 10.22 -14.84
C ARG A 312 -8.30 10.75 -13.45
N ILE A 313 -7.97 9.97 -12.44
CA ILE A 313 -8.18 10.32 -11.04
C ILE A 313 -6.84 10.36 -10.34
N SER A 314 -6.55 11.47 -9.69
CA SER A 314 -5.39 11.65 -8.82
C SER A 314 -5.83 11.54 -7.37
N PHE A 315 -5.21 10.64 -6.62
CA PHE A 315 -5.51 10.40 -5.20
C PHE A 315 -4.64 11.30 -4.35
N MET A 316 -5.29 12.22 -3.64
CA MET A 316 -4.65 13.19 -2.76
C MET A 316 -4.92 12.83 -1.30
N LYS A 317 -3.87 12.70 -0.47
CA LYS A 317 -3.99 12.68 0.99
C LYS A 317 -4.14 14.10 1.50
N ILE A 318 -5.12 14.35 2.36
CA ILE A 318 -5.24 15.60 3.12
C ILE A 318 -4.33 15.51 4.35
N CYS A 319 -3.40 16.46 4.47
CA CYS A 319 -2.42 16.47 5.55
C CYS A 319 -2.76 17.45 6.67
N SER A 320 -3.39 18.59 6.34
CA SER A 320 -3.81 19.60 7.32
C SER A 320 -5.04 20.36 6.85
N GLY A 321 -5.71 21.05 7.76
CA GLY A 321 -6.84 21.94 7.49
C GLY A 321 -8.08 21.23 6.96
N THR A 322 -8.94 21.99 6.30
CA THR A 322 -10.19 21.47 5.71
C THR A 322 -10.17 21.67 4.20
N PHE A 323 -10.27 20.57 3.46
CA PHE A 323 -10.54 20.65 2.03
C PHE A 323 -12.02 20.95 1.81
N GLU A 324 -12.31 21.93 0.96
CA GLU A 324 -13.66 22.35 0.60
C GLU A 324 -13.83 22.31 -0.93
N ARG A 325 -14.93 21.73 -1.36
CA ARG A 325 -15.32 21.72 -2.77
C ARG A 325 -15.46 23.14 -3.31
N ASN A 326 -15.01 23.37 -4.55
CA ASN A 326 -15.06 24.67 -5.25
C ASN A 326 -14.24 25.81 -4.62
N LYS A 327 -13.42 25.53 -3.61
CA LYS A 327 -12.42 26.48 -3.09
C LYS A 327 -11.18 26.49 -3.97
N ASN A 328 -10.46 27.61 -3.98
CA ASN A 328 -9.20 27.74 -4.72
C ASN A 328 -8.04 27.16 -3.92
N TYR A 329 -7.24 26.32 -4.57
CA TYR A 329 -6.00 25.76 -4.02
C TYR A 329 -4.83 26.02 -4.94
N LEU A 330 -3.70 26.39 -4.38
CA LEU A 330 -2.45 26.55 -5.10
C LEU A 330 -1.90 25.19 -5.48
N HIS A 331 -1.79 24.89 -6.76
CA HIS A 331 -0.99 23.78 -7.27
C HIS A 331 0.48 24.22 -7.30
N VAL A 332 1.27 23.79 -6.32
CA VAL A 332 2.59 24.37 -6.02
C VAL A 332 3.55 24.28 -7.21
N ARG A 333 3.62 23.10 -7.87
CA ARG A 333 4.52 22.89 -9.02
C ARG A 333 4.23 23.84 -10.20
N SER A 334 2.96 24.09 -10.50
CA SER A 334 2.60 24.97 -11.64
C SER A 334 2.38 26.43 -11.27
N GLY A 335 2.28 26.74 -9.97
CA GLY A 335 1.95 28.08 -9.48
C GLY A 335 0.51 28.53 -9.74
N LYS A 336 -0.35 27.65 -10.25
CA LYS A 336 -1.73 27.97 -10.63
C LYS A 336 -2.70 27.73 -9.48
N GLN A 337 -3.74 28.57 -9.44
CA GLN A 337 -4.89 28.34 -8.56
C GLN A 337 -5.90 27.45 -9.27
N LEU A 338 -6.31 26.37 -8.61
CA LEU A 338 -7.24 25.37 -9.15
C LEU A 338 -8.45 25.22 -8.23
N LYS A 339 -9.60 24.91 -8.85
CA LYS A 339 -10.85 24.55 -8.13
C LYS A 339 -11.27 23.16 -8.52
N PHE A 340 -11.78 22.43 -7.55
CA PHE A 340 -12.28 21.07 -7.75
C PHE A 340 -13.80 21.04 -7.62
N SER A 341 -14.50 20.86 -8.75
CA SER A 341 -15.97 20.84 -8.81
C SER A 341 -16.57 19.48 -8.42
N SER A 342 -15.84 18.40 -8.62
CA SER A 342 -16.31 17.03 -8.39
C SER A 342 -15.24 16.18 -7.67
N PRO A 343 -14.77 16.62 -6.48
CA PRO A 343 -13.87 15.78 -5.68
C PRO A 343 -14.63 14.56 -5.19
N THR A 344 -14.01 13.39 -5.23
CA THR A 344 -14.66 12.12 -4.90
C THR A 344 -14.03 11.45 -3.69
N ALA A 345 -14.87 10.86 -2.83
CA ALA A 345 -14.47 9.86 -1.86
C ALA A 345 -14.84 8.46 -2.37
N PHE A 346 -14.07 7.49 -1.92
CA PHE A 346 -14.25 6.09 -2.26
C PHE A 346 -14.82 5.37 -1.05
N MET A 347 -16.13 5.12 -1.06
CA MET A 347 -16.84 4.40 0.00
C MET A 347 -17.14 2.99 -0.49
N ALA A 348 -16.21 2.06 -0.23
CA ALA A 348 -16.25 0.68 -0.72
C ALA A 348 -16.56 0.60 -2.24
N GLU A 349 -17.77 0.13 -2.60
CA GLU A 349 -18.17 -0.03 -4.01
C GLU A 349 -18.64 1.28 -4.68
N LYS A 350 -18.80 2.37 -3.92
CA LYS A 350 -19.41 3.61 -4.43
C LYS A 350 -18.46 4.78 -4.41
N LYS A 351 -18.41 5.50 -5.52
CA LYS A 351 -17.80 6.83 -5.60
C LYS A 351 -18.86 7.87 -5.27
N SER A 352 -18.57 8.80 -4.39
CA SER A 352 -19.46 9.91 -4.05
C SER A 352 -18.71 11.23 -4.13
N VAL A 353 -19.37 12.25 -4.66
CA VAL A 353 -18.85 13.63 -4.61
C VAL A 353 -18.94 14.12 -3.18
N ILE A 354 -17.89 14.78 -2.71
CA ILE A 354 -17.80 15.29 -1.34
C ILE A 354 -17.68 16.80 -1.34
N ASP A 355 -18.22 17.43 -0.31
CA ASP A 355 -18.09 18.88 -0.09
C ASP A 355 -16.91 19.21 0.83
N PHE A 356 -16.58 18.33 1.78
CA PHE A 356 -15.52 18.50 2.75
C PHE A 356 -14.67 17.24 2.90
N ALA A 357 -13.36 17.44 3.15
CA ALA A 357 -12.46 16.39 3.61
C ALA A 357 -11.48 16.96 4.64
N TYR A 358 -10.95 16.11 5.49
CA TYR A 358 -10.15 16.47 6.64
C TYR A 358 -8.84 15.68 6.67
N PRO A 359 -7.84 16.05 7.48
CA PRO A 359 -6.60 15.31 7.59
C PRO A 359 -6.80 13.82 7.78
N GLY A 360 -6.06 13.02 7.03
CA GLY A 360 -6.21 11.58 6.95
C GLY A 360 -7.17 11.10 5.86
N ASP A 361 -8.07 11.93 5.36
CA ASP A 361 -8.92 11.56 4.23
C ASP A 361 -8.13 11.49 2.92
N ILE A 362 -8.58 10.61 2.03
CA ILE A 362 -8.08 10.49 0.67
C ILE A 362 -9.16 10.94 -0.29
N VAL A 363 -8.82 11.91 -1.12
CA VAL A 363 -9.71 12.54 -2.08
C VAL A 363 -9.28 12.23 -3.50
N GLY A 364 -10.19 11.74 -4.33
CA GLY A 364 -10.00 11.60 -5.76
C GLY A 364 -10.27 12.92 -6.47
N LEU A 365 -9.27 13.41 -7.18
CA LEU A 365 -9.36 14.62 -8.00
C LEU A 365 -9.39 14.23 -9.47
N HIS A 366 -10.42 14.67 -10.20
CA HIS A 366 -10.46 14.51 -11.65
C HIS A 366 -9.40 15.39 -12.31
N ASP A 367 -8.61 14.81 -13.18
CA ASP A 367 -7.47 15.44 -13.83
C ASP A 367 -7.47 15.18 -15.33
N THR A 368 -7.11 16.18 -16.11
CA THR A 368 -6.98 16.11 -17.57
C THR A 368 -5.58 15.68 -18.05
N GLY A 369 -4.71 15.24 -17.16
CA GLY A 369 -3.33 14.86 -17.46
C GLY A 369 -2.29 15.88 -16.99
N THR A 370 -2.67 16.77 -16.08
CA THR A 370 -1.80 17.86 -15.58
C THR A 370 -1.05 17.45 -14.31
N PHE A 371 -1.67 16.62 -13.46
CA PHE A 371 -1.13 16.26 -12.16
C PHE A 371 -0.10 15.15 -12.27
N LYS A 372 0.87 15.19 -11.35
CA LYS A 372 1.92 14.19 -11.20
C LYS A 372 1.91 13.65 -9.77
N ILE A 373 2.42 12.44 -9.58
CA ILE A 373 2.72 11.91 -8.25
C ILE A 373 3.71 12.87 -7.58
N GLY A 374 3.46 13.20 -6.31
CA GLY A 374 4.21 14.20 -5.54
C GLY A 374 3.68 15.63 -5.65
N ASP A 375 2.73 15.92 -6.55
CA ASP A 375 2.13 17.27 -6.62
C ASP A 375 1.46 17.64 -5.31
N THR A 376 1.72 18.88 -4.89
CA THR A 376 1.22 19.44 -3.63
C THR A 376 0.17 20.51 -3.91
N PHE A 377 -0.91 20.46 -3.13
CA PHE A 377 -1.98 21.48 -3.12
C PHE A 377 -2.07 22.13 -1.76
N THR A 378 -2.14 23.46 -1.72
CA THR A 378 -2.18 24.23 -0.47
C THR A 378 -3.11 25.43 -0.58
N GLU A 379 -3.39 26.06 0.55
CA GLU A 379 -4.04 27.38 0.61
C GLU A 379 -3.03 28.55 0.52
N GLY A 380 -2.04 28.44 -0.38
CA GLY A 380 -1.12 29.52 -0.74
C GLY A 380 0.32 29.37 -0.29
N GLU A 381 0.63 28.46 0.64
CA GLU A 381 2.00 28.16 1.04
C GLU A 381 2.71 27.30 -0.02
N LYS A 382 3.97 27.63 -0.33
CA LYS A 382 4.78 26.83 -1.24
C LYS A 382 5.50 25.73 -0.47
N LEU A 383 4.88 24.57 -0.37
CA LEU A 383 5.41 23.38 0.27
C LEU A 383 5.63 22.28 -0.77
N LYS A 384 6.59 21.40 -0.52
CA LYS A 384 6.74 20.14 -1.26
C LYS A 384 6.89 19.00 -0.24
N PHE A 385 5.95 18.05 -0.26
CA PHE A 385 6.02 16.86 0.57
C PHE A 385 7.13 15.95 0.09
N THR A 386 7.86 15.34 1.02
CA THR A 386 9.03 14.49 0.78
C THR A 386 8.75 13.02 1.09
N GLY A 387 9.66 12.15 0.67
CA GLY A 387 9.64 10.72 1.00
C GLY A 387 8.67 9.89 0.17
N ILE A 388 8.25 10.38 -1.01
CA ILE A 388 7.55 9.55 -1.98
C ILE A 388 8.62 8.82 -2.79
N PRO A 389 8.81 7.50 -2.60
CA PRO A 389 9.94 6.82 -3.20
C PRO A 389 9.76 6.62 -4.71
N SER A 390 10.87 6.71 -5.42
CA SER A 390 11.02 6.28 -6.80
C SER A 390 12.20 5.31 -6.89
N PHE A 391 12.04 4.23 -7.64
CA PHE A 391 13.05 3.18 -7.75
C PHE A 391 13.71 3.16 -9.12
N SER A 392 14.96 2.68 -9.17
CA SER A 392 15.61 2.38 -10.43
C SER A 392 15.01 1.09 -10.99
N PRO A 393 14.63 1.07 -12.27
CA PRO A 393 14.21 -0.15 -12.93
C PRO A 393 15.32 -1.21 -12.95
N GLU A 394 14.90 -2.47 -12.98
CA GLU A 394 15.80 -3.62 -13.06
C GLU A 394 15.74 -4.31 -14.43
N LEU A 395 14.61 -4.19 -15.13
CA LEU A 395 14.38 -4.79 -16.43
C LEU A 395 14.03 -3.70 -17.46
N PHE A 396 14.58 -3.85 -18.66
CA PHE A 396 14.42 -2.86 -19.71
C PHE A 396 14.02 -3.51 -21.04
N ARG A 397 13.08 -2.88 -21.76
CA ARG A 397 12.70 -3.29 -23.12
C ARG A 397 12.38 -2.08 -23.98
N TYR A 398 12.74 -2.16 -25.25
CA TYR A 398 12.17 -1.26 -26.23
C TYR A 398 10.67 -1.57 -26.40
N ILE A 399 9.87 -0.51 -26.53
CA ILE A 399 8.47 -0.63 -26.92
C ILE A 399 8.31 -0.17 -28.36
N GLU A 400 7.72 -1.01 -29.18
CA GLU A 400 7.46 -0.76 -30.58
C GLU A 400 5.97 -0.87 -30.90
N ASN A 401 5.53 -0.03 -31.82
CA ASN A 401 4.15 -0.08 -32.30
C ASN A 401 3.97 -1.28 -33.24
N ALA A 402 3.06 -2.18 -32.90
CA ALA A 402 2.74 -3.33 -33.74
C ALA A 402 1.78 -2.98 -34.89
N ASP A 403 1.04 -1.85 -34.78
CA ASP A 403 0.09 -1.37 -35.79
C ASP A 403 0.36 0.10 -36.13
N PRO A 404 0.94 0.41 -37.28
CA PRO A 404 1.26 1.79 -37.70
C PRO A 404 0.07 2.75 -37.61
N MET A 405 -1.16 2.28 -37.79
CA MET A 405 -2.36 3.11 -37.72
C MET A 405 -2.72 3.55 -36.30
N LYS A 406 -2.14 2.90 -35.29
CA LYS A 406 -2.40 3.12 -33.87
C LYS A 406 -1.29 3.86 -33.13
N PHE A 407 -0.37 4.51 -33.85
CA PHE A 407 0.78 5.19 -33.26
C PHE A 407 0.40 6.24 -32.19
N LYS A 408 -0.62 7.07 -32.47
CA LYS A 408 -1.08 8.08 -31.50
C LYS A 408 -1.71 7.47 -30.25
N GLN A 409 -2.45 6.39 -30.41
CA GLN A 409 -3.07 5.66 -29.29
C GLN A 409 -1.99 5.00 -28.42
N LEU A 410 -0.98 4.37 -29.03
CA LEU A 410 0.14 3.80 -28.30
C LEU A 410 0.90 4.86 -27.52
N ALA A 411 1.28 5.95 -28.17
CA ALA A 411 1.99 7.06 -27.52
C ALA A 411 1.21 7.61 -26.32
N LYS A 412 -0.09 7.87 -26.50
CA LYS A 412 -0.97 8.34 -25.43
C LYS A 412 -1.07 7.31 -24.28
N GLY A 413 -1.26 6.04 -24.61
CA GLY A 413 -1.37 4.97 -23.61
C GLY A 413 -0.09 4.84 -22.80
N VAL A 414 1.06 4.82 -23.45
CA VAL A 414 2.36 4.80 -22.77
C VAL A 414 2.53 6.00 -21.85
N ASP A 415 2.25 7.20 -22.33
CA ASP A 415 2.38 8.42 -21.51
C ASP A 415 1.50 8.38 -20.27
N GLN A 416 0.24 7.94 -20.39
CA GLN A 416 -0.68 7.86 -19.25
C GLN A 416 -0.28 6.79 -18.25
N LEU A 417 0.11 5.59 -18.71
CA LEU A 417 0.59 4.51 -17.84
C LEU A 417 1.87 4.91 -17.08
N MET A 418 2.76 5.66 -17.73
CA MET A 418 3.97 6.17 -17.05
C MET A 418 3.63 7.27 -16.04
N ASP A 419 2.61 8.10 -16.28
CA ASP A 419 2.14 9.09 -15.29
C ASP A 419 1.50 8.44 -14.06
N GLU A 420 0.91 7.25 -14.22
CA GLU A 420 0.45 6.45 -13.09
C GLU A 420 1.61 5.85 -12.28
N GLY A 421 2.83 5.90 -12.81
CA GLY A 421 4.03 5.30 -12.21
C GLY A 421 4.05 3.78 -12.28
N VAL A 422 3.39 3.18 -13.27
CA VAL A 422 3.43 1.71 -13.48
C VAL A 422 4.83 1.26 -13.89
N ALA A 423 5.58 2.12 -14.60
CA ALA A 423 6.94 1.88 -15.05
C ALA A 423 7.62 3.23 -15.36
N GLN A 424 8.86 3.20 -15.80
CA GLN A 424 9.61 4.39 -16.19
C GLN A 424 9.87 4.41 -17.69
N LEU A 425 9.76 5.61 -18.30
CA LEU A 425 9.96 5.83 -19.73
C LEU A 425 11.29 6.55 -19.96
N PHE A 426 12.10 5.99 -20.83
CA PHE A 426 13.33 6.59 -21.34
C PHE A 426 13.27 6.71 -22.86
N THR A 427 13.89 7.76 -23.38
CA THR A 427 14.08 7.94 -24.82
C THR A 427 15.58 7.87 -25.11
N SER A 428 16.00 6.87 -25.89
CA SER A 428 17.40 6.72 -26.27
C SER A 428 17.90 7.94 -27.03
N SER A 429 19.02 8.51 -26.61
CA SER A 429 19.67 9.64 -27.30
C SER A 429 20.29 9.22 -28.64
N LEU A 430 20.62 7.94 -28.82
CA LEU A 430 21.22 7.40 -30.03
C LEU A 430 20.25 7.35 -31.20
N ASN A 431 19.02 6.87 -30.98
CA ASN A 431 18.09 6.52 -32.06
C ASN A 431 16.64 6.98 -31.80
N GLY A 432 16.35 7.67 -30.69
CA GLY A 432 15.03 8.16 -30.34
C GLY A 432 14.02 7.09 -29.96
N ARG A 433 14.42 5.81 -29.90
CA ARG A 433 13.51 4.72 -29.50
C ARG A 433 13.10 4.85 -28.03
N LYS A 434 11.87 4.42 -27.76
CA LYS A 434 11.32 4.41 -26.39
C LYS A 434 11.71 3.13 -25.68
N ILE A 435 12.18 3.27 -24.45
CA ILE A 435 12.58 2.18 -23.55
C ILE A 435 11.68 2.26 -22.33
N ILE A 436 11.06 1.14 -21.98
CA ILE A 436 10.30 0.99 -20.74
C ILE A 436 11.19 0.25 -19.74
N GLY A 437 11.35 0.84 -18.57
CA GLY A 437 12.03 0.24 -17.43
C GLY A 437 11.04 -0.17 -16.35
N THR A 438 11.13 -1.42 -15.89
CA THR A 438 10.25 -2.01 -14.86
C THR A 438 11.07 -2.63 -13.74
N VAL A 439 10.44 -2.87 -12.60
CA VAL A 439 11.05 -3.63 -11.49
C VAL A 439 10.94 -5.13 -11.78
N GLY A 440 9.82 -5.58 -12.35
CA GLY A 440 9.57 -6.98 -12.60
C GLY A 440 8.96 -7.29 -13.98
N GLN A 441 8.99 -8.57 -14.33
CA GLN A 441 8.53 -9.07 -15.61
C GLN A 441 7.03 -8.89 -15.83
N LEU A 442 6.23 -9.07 -14.78
CA LEU A 442 4.78 -9.01 -14.85
C LEU A 442 4.27 -7.60 -15.22
N GLN A 443 5.02 -6.55 -14.88
CA GLN A 443 4.67 -5.19 -15.27
C GLN A 443 4.62 -5.02 -16.80
N PHE A 444 5.51 -5.65 -17.57
CA PHE A 444 5.43 -5.59 -19.04
C PHE A 444 4.15 -6.23 -19.56
N GLU A 445 3.71 -7.34 -18.98
CA GLU A 445 2.47 -8.01 -19.36
C GLU A 445 1.25 -7.17 -19.03
N VAL A 446 1.24 -6.53 -17.86
CA VAL A 446 0.17 -5.61 -17.46
C VAL A 446 0.12 -4.39 -18.36
N ILE A 447 1.26 -3.78 -18.67
CA ILE A 447 1.34 -2.64 -19.60
C ILE A 447 0.81 -3.03 -20.98
N GLN A 448 1.24 -4.18 -21.50
CA GLN A 448 0.78 -4.66 -22.80
C GLN A 448 -0.74 -4.91 -22.81
N TYR A 449 -1.26 -5.59 -21.80
CA TYR A 449 -2.69 -5.85 -21.64
C TYR A 449 -3.50 -4.54 -21.61
N ARG A 450 -3.07 -3.57 -20.80
CA ARG A 450 -3.73 -2.27 -20.67
C ARG A 450 -3.67 -1.45 -21.95
N LEU A 451 -2.53 -1.44 -22.66
CA LEU A 451 -2.39 -0.78 -23.96
C LEU A 451 -3.37 -1.36 -24.99
N GLU A 452 -3.52 -2.67 -25.00
CA GLU A 452 -4.42 -3.35 -25.94
C GLU A 452 -5.91 -3.12 -25.60
N HIS A 453 -6.30 -3.29 -24.34
CA HIS A 453 -7.71 -3.27 -23.94
C HIS A 453 -8.25 -1.86 -23.63
N GLU A 454 -7.43 -0.99 -23.03
CA GLU A 454 -7.88 0.36 -22.67
C GLU A 454 -7.62 1.40 -23.77
N TYR A 455 -6.55 1.22 -24.56
CA TYR A 455 -6.14 2.18 -25.59
C TYR A 455 -6.33 1.65 -27.03
N GLY A 456 -6.62 0.36 -27.18
CA GLY A 456 -6.77 -0.30 -28.49
C GLY A 456 -5.48 -0.31 -29.30
N ALA A 457 -4.33 -0.32 -28.66
CA ALA A 457 -3.00 -0.24 -29.28
C ALA A 457 -2.16 -1.47 -28.91
N LYS A 458 -1.73 -2.23 -29.93
CA LYS A 458 -0.84 -3.37 -29.76
C LYS A 458 0.61 -2.92 -29.78
N CYS A 459 1.41 -3.43 -28.85
CA CYS A 459 2.85 -3.20 -28.82
C CYS A 459 3.65 -4.51 -28.99
N ARG A 460 4.91 -4.36 -29.34
CA ARG A 460 5.92 -5.42 -29.30
C ARG A 460 7.03 -5.03 -28.38
N TRP A 461 7.57 -6.00 -27.68
CA TRP A 461 8.71 -5.84 -26.79
C TRP A 461 9.97 -6.38 -27.44
N GLU A 462 11.02 -5.58 -27.47
CA GLU A 462 12.36 -6.00 -27.86
C GLU A 462 13.27 -5.89 -26.64
N PRO A 463 13.89 -7.00 -26.19
CA PRO A 463 14.78 -6.97 -25.03
C PRO A 463 16.01 -6.10 -25.29
N ILE A 464 16.46 -5.41 -24.25
CA ILE A 464 17.73 -4.68 -24.24
C ILE A 464 18.49 -5.02 -22.96
N SER A 465 19.79 -5.25 -23.09
CA SER A 465 20.65 -5.53 -21.95
C SER A 465 21.11 -4.22 -21.32
N ILE A 466 20.49 -3.86 -20.21
CA ILE A 466 20.85 -2.72 -19.36
C ILE A 466 20.94 -3.25 -17.93
N HIS A 467 22.08 -2.99 -17.30
CA HIS A 467 22.31 -3.37 -15.91
C HIS A 467 21.66 -2.37 -14.93
N LYS A 468 21.79 -1.05 -15.22
CA LYS A 468 21.28 -0.01 -14.32
C LYS A 468 20.99 1.30 -15.05
N ALA A 469 19.91 1.97 -14.67
CA ALA A 469 19.65 3.34 -15.05
C ALA A 469 20.20 4.29 -13.98
N CYS A 470 20.92 5.32 -14.39
CA CYS A 470 21.53 6.30 -13.50
C CYS A 470 21.20 7.70 -14.01
N TRP A 471 20.50 8.50 -13.22
CA TRP A 471 20.34 9.92 -13.50
C TRP A 471 21.63 10.64 -13.19
N ILE A 472 22.08 11.49 -14.11
CA ILE A 472 23.37 12.15 -13.99
C ILE A 472 23.21 13.66 -13.90
N GLU A 473 24.00 14.26 -13.03
CA GLU A 473 24.14 15.70 -12.93
C GLU A 473 25.58 16.10 -12.61
N SER A 474 25.98 17.29 -12.99
CA SER A 474 27.28 17.85 -12.67
C SER A 474 27.24 19.37 -12.65
N ASP A 475 27.97 19.95 -11.71
CA ASP A 475 28.23 21.39 -11.68
C ASP A 475 29.30 21.80 -12.74
N ASN A 476 30.03 20.80 -13.27
CA ASN A 476 31.01 20.95 -14.35
C ASN A 476 30.37 20.62 -15.71
N ALA A 477 29.87 21.67 -16.38
CA ALA A 477 29.17 21.52 -17.68
C ALA A 477 30.07 20.92 -18.79
N GLU A 478 31.37 21.17 -18.76
CA GLU A 478 32.32 20.64 -19.75
C GLU A 478 32.49 19.13 -19.57
N GLN A 479 32.67 18.69 -18.34
CA GLN A 479 32.80 17.27 -18.03
C GLN A 479 31.49 16.51 -18.34
N LEU A 480 30.34 17.10 -18.06
CA LEU A 480 29.04 16.52 -18.42
C LEU A 480 28.88 16.39 -19.95
N ALA A 481 29.28 17.40 -20.71
CA ALA A 481 29.23 17.36 -22.18
C ALA A 481 30.20 16.29 -22.75
N ASP A 482 31.41 16.16 -22.22
CA ASP A 482 32.36 15.12 -22.61
C ASP A 482 31.83 13.72 -22.29
N PHE A 483 31.25 13.54 -21.12
CA PHE A 483 30.57 12.29 -20.72
C PHE A 483 29.50 11.89 -21.73
N LYS A 484 28.55 12.78 -22.01
CA LYS A 484 27.46 12.56 -22.96
C LYS A 484 27.97 12.20 -24.34
N ARG A 485 29.05 12.85 -24.82
CA ARG A 485 29.68 12.55 -26.08
C ARG A 485 30.28 11.15 -26.09
N ARG A 486 31.09 10.80 -25.07
CA ARG A 486 31.77 9.49 -24.98
C ARG A 486 30.82 8.32 -24.74
N LYS A 487 29.72 8.56 -24.01
CA LYS A 487 28.73 7.56 -23.66
C LYS A 487 27.43 7.68 -24.47
N HIS A 488 27.45 8.39 -25.61
CA HIS A 488 26.29 8.72 -26.43
C HIS A 488 25.37 7.51 -26.72
N ALA A 489 25.94 6.31 -26.96
CA ALA A 489 25.17 5.09 -27.21
C ALA A 489 24.33 4.63 -26.00
N ASN A 490 24.77 4.96 -24.79
CA ASN A 490 24.14 4.60 -23.51
C ASN A 490 23.40 5.77 -22.85
N MET A 491 23.30 6.90 -23.55
CA MET A 491 22.54 8.03 -23.06
C MET A 491 21.07 7.95 -23.44
N ALA A 492 20.24 8.33 -22.51
CA ALA A 492 18.81 8.48 -22.69
C ALA A 492 18.32 9.73 -21.96
N VAL A 493 17.09 10.11 -22.23
CA VAL A 493 16.36 11.17 -21.52
C VAL A 493 15.12 10.56 -20.90
N ASP A 494 14.86 10.86 -19.64
CA ASP A 494 13.63 10.42 -18.98
C ASP A 494 12.41 11.24 -19.44
N LYS A 495 11.23 10.87 -18.95
CA LYS A 495 9.98 11.58 -19.29
C LYS A 495 10.00 13.07 -18.91
N HIS A 496 10.85 13.48 -17.98
CA HIS A 496 10.97 14.85 -17.49
C HIS A 496 12.09 15.65 -18.17
N GLY A 497 12.77 15.06 -19.16
CA GLY A 497 13.85 15.70 -19.88
C GLY A 497 15.21 15.65 -19.18
N ARG A 498 15.36 14.83 -18.14
CA ARG A 498 16.61 14.66 -17.40
C ARG A 498 17.50 13.64 -18.08
N ASP A 499 18.80 13.88 -18.03
CA ASP A 499 19.80 12.99 -18.60
C ASP A 499 19.94 11.71 -17.78
N VAL A 500 19.93 10.56 -18.46
CA VAL A 500 20.06 9.25 -17.86
C VAL A 500 21.13 8.45 -18.58
N PHE A 501 22.07 7.91 -17.83
CA PHE A 501 23.03 6.94 -18.31
C PHE A 501 22.49 5.52 -18.09
N LEU A 502 22.31 4.77 -19.16
CA LEU A 502 21.85 3.38 -19.15
C LEU A 502 23.08 2.46 -19.24
N ALA A 503 23.61 2.08 -18.08
CA ALA A 503 24.83 1.26 -18.02
C ALA A 503 24.53 -0.20 -18.42
N ASP A 504 25.26 -0.74 -19.39
CA ASP A 504 25.09 -2.12 -19.88
C ASP A 504 25.53 -3.15 -18.85
N THR A 505 26.60 -2.84 -18.11
CA THR A 505 27.21 -3.72 -17.11
C THR A 505 27.60 -2.95 -15.85
N SER A 506 27.75 -3.68 -14.74
CA SER A 506 28.29 -3.12 -13.49
C SER A 506 29.71 -2.56 -13.68
N TYR A 507 30.53 -3.20 -14.52
CA TYR A 507 31.88 -2.73 -14.85
C TYR A 507 31.83 -1.39 -15.60
N ALA A 508 30.94 -1.25 -16.59
CA ALA A 508 30.82 -0.01 -17.36
C ALA A 508 30.38 1.16 -16.46
N LEU A 509 29.50 0.89 -15.45
CA LEU A 509 29.09 1.85 -14.45
C LEU A 509 30.25 2.26 -13.54
N ALA A 510 30.98 1.29 -12.97
CA ALA A 510 32.13 1.55 -12.10
C ALA A 510 33.23 2.37 -12.84
N LEU A 511 33.54 2.01 -14.08
CA LEU A 511 34.50 2.74 -14.91
C LEU A 511 34.03 4.17 -15.24
N ALA A 512 32.71 4.36 -15.42
CA ALA A 512 32.14 5.70 -15.63
C ALA A 512 32.30 6.58 -14.38
N GLN A 513 32.03 6.03 -13.20
CA GLN A 513 32.16 6.73 -11.92
C GLN A 513 33.64 7.07 -11.60
N GLU A 514 34.56 6.18 -11.94
CA GLU A 514 36.00 6.38 -11.73
C GLU A 514 36.58 7.48 -12.62
N ASN A 515 36.18 7.48 -13.90
CA ASN A 515 36.74 8.42 -14.91
C ASN A 515 36.09 9.82 -14.87
N PHE A 516 34.91 9.97 -14.30
CA PHE A 516 34.12 11.20 -14.30
C PHE A 516 33.69 11.58 -12.87
N LYS A 517 34.67 12.00 -12.06
CA LYS A 517 34.46 12.25 -10.62
C LYS A 517 33.55 13.43 -10.30
N ASP A 518 33.42 14.39 -11.21
CA ASP A 518 32.54 15.54 -11.04
C ASP A 518 31.07 15.24 -11.41
N ILE A 519 30.79 14.02 -11.93
CA ILE A 519 29.43 13.60 -12.25
C ILE A 519 28.87 12.83 -11.07
N ARG A 520 27.73 13.29 -10.58
CA ARG A 520 26.91 12.58 -9.58
C ARG A 520 26.01 11.59 -10.31
N PHE A 521 26.03 10.33 -9.87
CA PHE A 521 25.20 9.26 -10.40
C PHE A 521 24.14 8.91 -9.38
N HIS A 522 22.90 9.23 -9.66
CA HIS A 522 21.74 8.94 -8.82
C HIS A 522 21.03 7.69 -9.32
N PHE A 523 20.71 6.78 -8.41
CA PHE A 523 20.07 5.50 -8.72
C PHE A 523 18.54 5.55 -8.58
N THR A 524 18.01 6.69 -8.23
CA THR A 524 16.57 6.97 -8.17
C THR A 524 16.29 8.27 -8.90
N SER A 525 15.04 8.45 -9.34
CA SER A 525 14.63 9.69 -10.02
C SER A 525 14.33 10.85 -9.08
N GLU A 526 14.51 10.65 -7.78
CA GLU A 526 14.36 11.67 -6.74
C GLU A 526 15.73 12.08 -6.21
N PHE A 527 16.17 13.24 -6.58
CA PHE A 527 17.39 13.87 -6.10
C PHE A 527 17.29 15.40 -6.20
#